data_e00aa235b8c9c12d5cbe02cc2223f681
#
_entry.id   e00aa235b8c9c12d5cbe02cc2223f681
#
_cell.length_a   1.000
_cell.length_b   1.000
_cell.length_c   1.000
_cell.angle_alpha   90.00
_cell.angle_beta   90.00
_cell.angle_gamma   90.00
#
_symmetry.space_group_name_H-M   'P 1'
#
loop_
_entity.id
_entity.type
_entity.pdbx_description
1 polymer ?
#
loop_
_entity_poly.entity_id
_entity_poly.type
_entity_poly.pdbx_seq_one_letter_code
_entity_poly.pdbx_strand_id
1 'polypeptide(L)'
;MANHIKRLVSHVFVCTILLAAACFAQAVTAGPGTWSAQQTWAADSVNGGNLTGYFYWPASQPTLGGKRALVLVLHGCLQTASGDVIDSASDGGFNWKAMADQYGAVILAPNATGNVYNNHCWDYANTTHTRSAAGHDAILLDLVSRFVNDPQYAIDPKQVYVTGLSSGGGETMVLGCLAPDIFAGVGINAGPPPGTTTAQIGAVPSGYTATTAGNQCKAMAGANAGAFATQIAGAIWGTSDFTVAQAYGPIDTAGIRLAYGGSYSKGGAVSVAGGGSNVPYTDSNGKLRTHEITVTGMGHAWPAGSGGQNTNFVDSTKVNYPAFVMDFWFKNNLRVSSVAGPVMTSCGTTVVSGSGVTISGAATASGAVASYAVQLNGPTAINDAAAGSGASFSKSYNVASGYYTGSVTATDTLGQVSTSCPLAQFLVGSAPVLPPPTGLSAGTPTSSAVALAWNAVNGATGYNVYRNGGKLNASPLSATSYTATGLAASTSYSFAVSAVGSAGESALSTAINITTAPAWSCTAVSASNYAHVHAGRAHDSGGYALANGSNQNMGLDNLFYTTMLAQTAAGYYVIGACP
;
A
#
# COMPACT_ATOMS: atom_id res chain seq x y z
N MET A 1 -84.55 20.61 29.91
CA MET A 1 -83.31 20.94 30.63
C MET A 1 -82.14 20.29 29.90
N ALA A 2 -81.51 21.07 29.11
CA ALA A 2 -80.50 20.63 28.17
C ALA A 2 -79.17 21.08 28.67
N ASN A 3 -78.16 20.23 28.68
CA ASN A 3 -76.82 20.64 28.83
C ASN A 3 -75.97 20.17 27.63
N HIS A 4 -75.51 21.13 26.84
CA HIS A 4 -74.53 20.96 25.77
C HIS A 4 -73.19 20.70 26.34
N ILE A 5 -72.54 19.60 25.97
CA ILE A 5 -71.12 19.35 26.15
C ILE A 5 -70.49 19.46 24.78
N LYS A 6 -69.71 20.54 24.56
CA LYS A 6 -68.87 20.70 23.42
C LYS A 6 -67.63 19.80 23.58
N ARG A 7 -67.44 18.86 22.66
CA ARG A 7 -66.19 18.10 22.53
C ARG A 7 -65.17 18.95 21.79
N LEU A 8 -64.13 19.31 22.49
CA LEU A 8 -62.88 19.87 21.90
C LEU A 8 -62.07 18.70 21.36
N VAL A 9 -61.94 18.59 20.04
CA VAL A 9 -61.02 17.63 19.40
C VAL A 9 -59.67 18.29 19.33
N SER A 10 -58.75 17.88 20.23
CA SER A 10 -57.37 18.26 20.20
C SER A 10 -56.63 17.41 19.15
N HIS A 11 -56.22 18.03 18.06
CA HIS A 11 -55.32 17.39 17.07
C HIS A 11 -53.91 17.45 17.63
N VAL A 12 -53.45 16.34 18.17
CA VAL A 12 -52.02 16.16 18.47
C VAL A 12 -51.35 15.83 17.14
N PHE A 13 -50.64 16.81 16.58
CA PHE A 13 -49.70 16.58 15.50
C PHE A 13 -48.46 15.86 16.09
N VAL A 14 -48.39 14.55 15.91
CA VAL A 14 -47.18 13.79 16.17
C VAL A 14 -46.21 14.09 15.01
N CYS A 15 -45.33 15.03 15.25
CA CYS A 15 -44.19 15.29 14.35
C CYS A 15 -43.18 14.15 14.53
N THR A 16 -43.28 13.09 13.74
CA THR A 16 -42.25 12.06 13.62
C THR A 16 -41.06 12.67 12.95
N ILE A 17 -40.10 13.12 13.75
CA ILE A 17 -38.74 13.46 13.28
C ILE A 17 -38.10 12.13 12.88
N LEU A 18 -38.12 11.80 11.59
CA LEU A 18 -37.19 10.83 11.02
C LEU A 18 -35.78 11.45 11.13
N LEU A 19 -35.06 11.09 12.18
CA LEU A 19 -33.59 11.21 12.14
C LEU A 19 -33.11 10.24 11.06
N ALA A 20 -32.90 10.73 9.84
CA ALA A 20 -32.05 10.09 8.90
C ALA A 20 -30.63 10.11 9.54
N ALA A 21 -30.27 9.03 10.20
CA ALA A 21 -28.87 8.81 10.58
C ALA A 21 -28.09 8.76 9.25
N ALA A 22 -27.50 9.90 8.87
CA ALA A 22 -26.49 9.91 7.85
C ALA A 22 -25.38 8.99 8.37
N CYS A 23 -25.27 7.78 7.85
CA CYS A 23 -24.12 6.93 8.02
C CYS A 23 -22.93 7.66 7.36
N PHE A 24 -22.30 8.55 8.10
CA PHE A 24 -20.97 9.00 7.75
C PHE A 24 -20.11 7.74 7.74
N ALA A 25 -19.47 7.42 6.61
CA ALA A 25 -18.34 6.51 6.62
C ALA A 25 -17.31 7.17 7.53
N GLN A 26 -17.30 6.76 8.78
CA GLN A 26 -16.39 7.30 9.77
C GLN A 26 -15.00 6.85 9.36
N ALA A 27 -14.07 7.80 9.18
CA ALA A 27 -12.68 7.47 8.91
C ALA A 27 -12.23 6.44 9.95
N VAL A 28 -11.61 5.36 9.51
CA VAL A 28 -11.14 4.34 10.45
C VAL A 28 -10.04 4.92 11.31
N THR A 29 -9.92 4.42 12.54
CA THR A 29 -8.87 4.85 13.47
C THR A 29 -7.49 4.73 12.82
N ALA A 30 -6.74 5.81 12.79
CA ALA A 30 -5.36 5.81 12.31
C ALA A 30 -4.49 5.01 13.29
N GLY A 31 -3.65 4.14 12.75
CA GLY A 31 -2.65 3.45 13.54
C GLY A 31 -1.44 4.34 13.82
N PRO A 32 -0.46 3.85 14.60
CA PRO A 32 0.76 4.58 14.91
C PRO A 32 1.70 4.75 13.69
N GLY A 33 1.51 3.97 12.62
CA GLY A 33 2.40 3.99 11.44
C GLY A 33 3.77 3.37 11.69
N THR A 34 3.85 2.49 12.68
CA THR A 34 5.07 1.77 13.05
C THR A 34 4.75 0.30 13.34
N TRP A 35 5.77 -0.55 13.25
CA TRP A 35 5.66 -1.92 13.73
C TRP A 35 5.43 -1.93 15.25
N SER A 36 4.63 -2.89 15.71
CA SER A 36 4.44 -3.13 17.15
C SER A 36 5.75 -3.62 17.79
N ALA A 37 5.84 -3.53 19.12
CA ALA A 37 6.74 -4.41 19.85
C ALA A 37 6.37 -5.88 19.60
N GLN A 38 7.30 -6.80 19.86
CA GLN A 38 7.02 -8.22 19.75
C GLN A 38 5.81 -8.61 20.60
N GLN A 39 4.88 -9.31 19.98
CA GLN A 39 3.65 -9.83 20.60
C GLN A 39 3.81 -11.31 20.91
N THR A 40 3.02 -11.79 21.86
CA THR A 40 2.78 -13.22 22.10
C THR A 40 1.27 -13.46 22.01
N TRP A 41 0.85 -14.29 21.07
CA TRP A 41 -0.57 -14.45 20.75
C TRP A 41 -1.19 -15.74 21.27
N ALA A 42 -0.53 -16.90 21.03
CA ALA A 42 -1.06 -18.21 21.38
C ALA A 42 0.06 -19.19 21.72
N ALA A 43 -0.24 -20.16 22.58
CA ALA A 43 0.62 -21.32 22.76
C ALA A 43 0.33 -22.36 21.67
N ASP A 44 1.38 -22.99 21.15
CA ASP A 44 1.28 -24.13 20.24
C ASP A 44 1.54 -25.42 21.01
N SER A 45 0.49 -26.18 21.27
CA SER A 45 0.60 -27.45 22.00
C SER A 45 1.07 -28.61 21.13
N VAL A 46 1.16 -28.45 19.81
CA VAL A 46 1.63 -29.48 18.87
C VAL A 46 3.12 -29.29 18.59
N ASN A 47 3.54 -28.12 18.14
CA ASN A 47 4.93 -27.87 17.77
C ASN A 47 5.76 -27.32 18.94
N GLY A 48 5.10 -26.89 20.01
CA GLY A 48 5.71 -26.29 21.19
C GLY A 48 6.00 -24.81 21.05
N GLY A 49 6.17 -24.12 22.17
CA GLY A 49 6.43 -22.69 22.22
C GLY A 49 5.18 -21.83 22.08
N ASN A 50 5.39 -20.57 21.80
CA ASN A 50 4.33 -19.59 21.62
C ASN A 50 4.41 -18.95 20.24
N LEU A 51 3.27 -18.74 19.62
CA LEU A 51 3.16 -17.87 18.42
C LEU A 51 3.48 -16.45 18.85
N THR A 52 4.63 -15.97 18.43
CA THR A 52 5.08 -14.59 18.63
C THR A 52 5.16 -13.87 17.29
N GLY A 53 5.37 -12.59 17.29
CA GLY A 53 5.57 -11.83 16.06
C GLY A 53 5.25 -10.36 16.20
N TYR A 54 4.99 -9.73 15.08
CA TYR A 54 4.78 -8.30 14.97
C TYR A 54 3.58 -8.01 14.09
N PHE A 55 2.99 -6.84 14.27
CA PHE A 55 1.99 -6.31 13.34
C PHE A 55 2.29 -4.86 13.01
N TYR A 56 1.94 -4.47 11.79
CA TYR A 56 1.97 -3.08 11.36
C TYR A 56 0.55 -2.55 11.24
N TRP A 57 0.27 -1.44 11.91
CA TRP A 57 -1.00 -0.73 11.83
C TRP A 57 -0.79 0.65 11.24
N PRO A 58 -1.16 0.88 9.95
CA PRO A 58 -0.83 2.11 9.25
C PRO A 58 -1.63 3.31 9.75
N ALA A 59 -1.00 4.50 9.66
CA ALA A 59 -1.67 5.76 9.92
C ALA A 59 -2.61 6.17 8.78
N SER A 60 -2.37 5.67 7.56
CA SER A 60 -3.18 5.94 6.36
C SER A 60 -4.56 5.31 6.43
N GLN A 61 -5.49 5.85 5.65
CA GLN A 61 -6.84 5.31 5.50
C GLN A 61 -6.87 4.14 4.50
N PRO A 62 -7.83 3.20 4.61
CA PRO A 62 -7.99 2.12 3.66
C PRO A 62 -8.39 2.66 2.27
N THR A 63 -7.87 2.03 1.21
CA THR A 63 -8.10 2.45 -0.17
C THR A 63 -9.14 1.62 -0.91
N LEU A 64 -9.70 0.57 -0.27
CA LEU A 64 -10.73 -0.30 -0.83
C LEU A 64 -11.80 -0.59 0.22
N GLY A 65 -13.08 -0.38 -0.14
CA GLY A 65 -14.23 -0.79 0.67
C GLY A 65 -14.44 -0.05 2.00
N GLY A 66 -13.67 1.01 2.29
CA GLY A 66 -13.82 1.84 3.50
C GLY A 66 -13.41 1.17 4.81
N LYS A 67 -12.93 -0.08 4.77
CA LYS A 67 -12.33 -0.83 5.88
C LYS A 67 -10.97 -1.38 5.47
N ARG A 68 -10.12 -1.71 6.45
CA ARG A 68 -8.75 -2.14 6.21
C ARG A 68 -8.69 -3.57 5.70
N ALA A 69 -7.73 -3.83 4.82
CA ALA A 69 -7.30 -5.18 4.53
C ALA A 69 -6.41 -5.71 5.67
N LEU A 70 -6.35 -7.03 5.80
CA LEU A 70 -5.42 -7.76 6.65
C LEU A 70 -4.55 -8.67 5.78
N VAL A 71 -3.24 -8.59 5.93
CA VAL A 71 -2.29 -9.46 5.24
C VAL A 71 -1.48 -10.25 6.25
N LEU A 72 -1.57 -11.57 6.17
CA LEU A 72 -0.74 -12.49 6.92
C LEU A 72 0.51 -12.82 6.09
N VAL A 73 1.71 -12.55 6.63
CA VAL A 73 2.98 -12.73 5.93
C VAL A 73 3.83 -13.75 6.66
N LEU A 74 4.13 -14.86 6.01
CA LEU A 74 4.83 -16.01 6.58
C LEU A 74 6.27 -16.09 6.04
N HIS A 75 7.24 -16.11 6.95
CA HIS A 75 8.66 -16.25 6.61
C HIS A 75 9.01 -17.67 6.15
N GLY A 76 10.18 -17.87 5.57
CA GLY A 76 10.72 -19.20 5.23
C GLY A 76 11.44 -19.85 6.41
N CYS A 77 11.90 -21.10 6.21
CA CYS A 77 12.79 -21.75 7.17
C CYS A 77 14.04 -20.90 7.41
N LEU A 78 14.61 -20.97 8.63
CA LEU A 78 15.78 -20.19 9.06
C LEU A 78 15.57 -18.67 9.11
N GLN A 79 14.40 -18.19 8.78
CA GLN A 79 14.02 -16.78 8.86
C GLN A 79 13.20 -16.49 10.12
N THR A 80 13.06 -15.21 10.44
CA THR A 80 12.24 -14.71 11.53
C THR A 80 11.43 -13.50 11.10
N ALA A 81 10.34 -13.22 11.81
CA ALA A 81 9.59 -11.99 11.57
C ALA A 81 10.47 -10.74 11.76
N SER A 82 11.28 -10.68 12.84
CA SER A 82 12.09 -9.50 13.17
C SER A 82 13.31 -9.30 12.25
N GLY A 83 13.94 -10.39 11.82
CA GLY A 83 15.18 -10.30 11.03
C GLY A 83 14.95 -10.20 9.53
N ASP A 84 13.81 -10.74 9.05
CA ASP A 84 13.59 -10.92 7.62
C ASP A 84 12.30 -10.25 7.12
N VAL A 85 11.16 -10.49 7.78
CA VAL A 85 9.88 -9.94 7.29
C VAL A 85 9.80 -8.44 7.50
N ILE A 86 10.14 -7.96 8.72
CA ILE A 86 10.08 -6.55 9.06
C ILE A 86 11.42 -5.85 8.98
N ASP A 87 12.53 -6.58 9.15
CA ASP A 87 13.87 -6.04 9.40
C ASP A 87 13.83 -4.90 10.42
N SER A 88 13.76 -5.25 11.70
CA SER A 88 13.58 -4.29 12.80
C SER A 88 14.67 -3.21 12.91
N ALA A 89 15.78 -3.37 12.19
CA ALA A 89 16.85 -2.39 12.13
C ALA A 89 16.62 -1.30 11.06
N SER A 90 15.93 -1.61 9.95
CA SER A 90 15.78 -0.69 8.82
C SER A 90 14.32 -0.53 8.33
N ASP A 91 13.36 -1.26 8.88
CA ASP A 91 11.97 -1.38 8.39
C ASP A 91 11.87 -1.86 6.92
N GLY A 92 12.95 -2.40 6.33
CA GLY A 92 13.01 -2.86 4.94
C GLY A 92 12.41 -4.26 4.77
N GLY A 93 13.04 -5.25 5.32
CA GLY A 93 12.64 -6.65 5.32
C GLY A 93 12.06 -7.13 3.99
N PHE A 94 10.90 -7.75 4.05
CA PHE A 94 10.12 -8.15 2.87
C PHE A 94 9.42 -6.99 2.15
N ASN A 95 9.61 -5.74 2.60
CA ASN A 95 9.07 -4.51 2.01
C ASN A 95 7.55 -4.33 2.15
N TRP A 96 6.97 -4.76 3.27
CA TRP A 96 5.53 -4.66 3.50
C TRP A 96 5.06 -3.31 4.05
N LYS A 97 5.93 -2.59 4.78
CA LYS A 97 5.57 -1.31 5.42
C LYS A 97 5.05 -0.27 4.41
N ALA A 98 5.77 -0.09 3.30
CA ALA A 98 5.37 0.86 2.26
C ALA A 98 4.00 0.51 1.65
N MET A 99 3.72 -0.79 1.50
CA MET A 99 2.44 -1.27 0.97
C MET A 99 1.32 -1.12 2.00
N ALA A 100 1.61 -1.39 3.27
CA ALA A 100 0.66 -1.14 4.36
C ALA A 100 0.22 0.33 4.37
N ASP A 101 1.17 1.27 4.26
CA ASP A 101 0.89 2.70 4.22
C ASP A 101 0.16 3.12 2.94
N GLN A 102 0.54 2.56 1.80
CA GLN A 102 -0.09 2.88 0.51
C GLN A 102 -1.56 2.43 0.45
N TYR A 103 -1.86 1.23 0.96
CA TYR A 103 -3.19 0.63 0.85
C TYR A 103 -4.04 0.75 2.12
N GLY A 104 -3.48 1.26 3.20
CA GLY A 104 -4.13 1.33 4.50
C GLY A 104 -4.39 -0.05 5.12
N ALA A 105 -3.52 -1.03 4.82
CA ALA A 105 -3.67 -2.42 5.24
C ALA A 105 -2.90 -2.73 6.54
N VAL A 106 -3.46 -3.57 7.39
CA VAL A 106 -2.76 -4.14 8.55
C VAL A 106 -1.96 -5.36 8.08
N ILE A 107 -0.69 -5.44 8.52
CA ILE A 107 0.18 -6.58 8.22
C ILE A 107 0.45 -7.37 9.50
N LEU A 108 0.35 -8.69 9.43
CA LEU A 108 0.75 -9.62 10.49
C LEU A 108 1.99 -10.37 10.05
N ALA A 109 3.02 -10.34 10.88
CA ALA A 109 4.28 -11.04 10.69
C ALA A 109 4.56 -11.96 11.89
N PRO A 110 3.96 -13.16 11.96
CA PRO A 110 4.23 -14.12 13.01
C PRO A 110 5.54 -14.87 12.79
N ASN A 111 6.11 -15.40 13.89
CA ASN A 111 7.19 -16.40 13.88
C ASN A 111 6.59 -17.80 13.95
N ALA A 112 7.12 -18.73 13.17
CA ALA A 112 6.79 -20.14 13.29
C ALA A 112 7.13 -20.66 14.69
N THR A 113 6.23 -21.44 15.27
CA THR A 113 6.39 -22.02 16.60
C THR A 113 7.25 -23.27 16.56
N GLY A 114 7.86 -23.62 17.67
CA GLY A 114 8.70 -24.80 17.78
C GLY A 114 9.95 -24.73 16.90
N ASN A 115 10.57 -25.89 16.71
CA ASN A 115 11.70 -26.05 15.81
C ASN A 115 11.35 -27.08 14.71
N VAL A 116 10.23 -26.81 14.02
CA VAL A 116 9.70 -27.70 12.99
C VAL A 116 10.75 -27.90 11.90
N TYR A 117 10.96 -29.14 11.53
CA TYR A 117 11.99 -29.61 10.57
C TYR A 117 13.42 -29.18 10.95
N ASN A 118 13.69 -28.91 12.24
CA ASN A 118 14.97 -28.40 12.78
C ASN A 118 15.43 -27.03 12.23
N ASN A 119 14.53 -26.27 11.61
CA ASN A 119 14.86 -25.00 10.95
C ASN A 119 13.79 -23.92 11.18
N HIS A 120 12.98 -24.01 12.23
CA HIS A 120 11.88 -23.07 12.51
C HIS A 120 10.98 -22.83 11.30
N CYS A 121 10.64 -23.91 10.59
CA CYS A 121 9.76 -23.86 9.43
C CYS A 121 8.28 -23.86 9.86
N TRP A 122 7.40 -23.46 8.95
CA TRP A 122 5.97 -23.78 9.04
C TRP A 122 5.75 -25.25 8.73
N ASP A 123 4.70 -25.85 9.30
CA ASP A 123 4.46 -27.31 9.25
C ASP A 123 3.63 -27.76 8.03
N TYR A 124 3.75 -27.04 6.90
CA TYR A 124 3.06 -27.29 5.63
C TYR A 124 3.09 -28.74 5.12
N ALA A 125 4.10 -29.51 5.52
CA ALA A 125 4.28 -30.89 5.10
C ALA A 125 3.61 -31.91 6.05
N ASN A 126 2.80 -31.45 7.00
CA ASN A 126 1.96 -32.31 7.80
C ASN A 126 0.97 -33.08 6.92
N THR A 127 0.65 -34.31 7.35
CA THR A 127 -0.35 -35.14 6.66
C THR A 127 -1.79 -34.75 6.99
N THR A 128 -1.99 -33.95 8.04
CA THR A 128 -3.30 -33.52 8.51
C THR A 128 -3.27 -32.03 8.79
N HIS A 129 -4.14 -31.30 8.09
CA HIS A 129 -4.35 -29.87 8.26
C HIS A 129 -5.78 -29.64 8.77
N THR A 130 -5.93 -28.87 9.85
CA THR A 130 -7.24 -28.65 10.49
C THR A 130 -7.41 -27.23 11.01
N ARG A 131 -8.65 -26.73 11.02
CA ARG A 131 -9.00 -25.40 11.52
C ARG A 131 -9.15 -25.33 13.05
N SER A 132 -9.29 -26.45 13.73
CA SER A 132 -9.72 -26.51 15.12
C SER A 132 -8.77 -27.29 16.04
N ALA A 133 -7.72 -27.89 15.51
CA ALA A 133 -6.65 -28.52 16.31
C ALA A 133 -5.54 -27.49 16.57
N ALA A 134 -4.70 -27.78 17.57
CA ALA A 134 -3.46 -27.03 17.75
C ALA A 134 -2.49 -27.33 16.58
N GLY A 135 -1.49 -26.49 16.37
CA GLY A 135 -0.56 -26.51 15.24
C GLY A 135 -0.67 -25.21 14.46
N HIS A 136 0.22 -25.02 13.48
CA HIS A 136 0.34 -23.75 12.78
C HIS A 136 -0.97 -23.30 12.13
N ASP A 137 -1.67 -24.19 11.44
CA ASP A 137 -2.95 -23.85 10.79
C ASP A 137 -3.93 -23.18 11.75
N ALA A 138 -4.20 -23.83 12.89
CA ALA A 138 -5.23 -23.40 13.81
C ALA A 138 -4.86 -22.09 14.53
N ILE A 139 -3.60 -21.97 14.99
CA ILE A 139 -3.17 -20.75 15.70
C ILE A 139 -3.04 -19.54 14.77
N LEU A 140 -2.72 -19.75 13.48
CA LEU A 140 -2.72 -18.68 12.48
C LEU A 140 -4.14 -18.22 12.13
N LEU A 141 -5.09 -19.15 12.01
CA LEU A 141 -6.49 -18.81 11.80
C LEU A 141 -7.09 -18.08 13.01
N ASP A 142 -6.73 -18.50 14.24
CA ASP A 142 -7.12 -17.78 15.47
C ASP A 142 -6.53 -16.36 15.50
N LEU A 143 -5.25 -16.21 15.16
CA LEU A 143 -4.60 -14.91 15.05
C LEU A 143 -5.35 -13.99 14.07
N VAL A 144 -5.64 -14.46 12.86
CA VAL A 144 -6.42 -13.70 11.87
C VAL A 144 -7.79 -13.33 12.43
N SER A 145 -8.48 -14.28 13.06
CA SER A 145 -9.80 -14.06 13.66
C SER A 145 -9.78 -12.97 14.73
N ARG A 146 -8.76 -12.93 15.59
CA ARG A 146 -8.60 -11.89 16.63
C ARG A 146 -8.53 -10.50 16.00
N PHE A 147 -7.69 -10.30 14.98
CA PHE A 147 -7.57 -9.01 14.32
C PHE A 147 -8.83 -8.61 13.54
N VAL A 148 -9.47 -9.56 12.85
CA VAL A 148 -10.71 -9.31 12.11
C VAL A 148 -11.86 -8.89 13.03
N ASN A 149 -11.95 -9.50 14.22
CA ASN A 149 -13.03 -9.25 15.18
C ASN A 149 -12.75 -8.09 16.14
N ASP A 150 -11.53 -7.56 16.18
CA ASP A 150 -11.22 -6.38 16.98
C ASP A 150 -11.60 -5.10 16.21
N PRO A 151 -12.63 -4.36 16.69
CA PRO A 151 -13.13 -3.18 16.00
C PRO A 151 -12.10 -2.05 15.88
N GLN A 152 -11.06 -2.05 16.70
CA GLN A 152 -10.00 -1.04 16.67
C GLN A 152 -9.27 -1.02 15.33
N TYR A 153 -9.03 -2.19 14.72
CA TYR A 153 -8.34 -2.30 13.43
C TYR A 153 -9.25 -2.06 12.23
N ALA A 154 -10.57 -2.12 12.42
CA ALA A 154 -11.58 -1.93 11.37
C ALA A 154 -11.33 -2.81 10.13
N ILE A 155 -10.96 -4.08 10.33
CA ILE A 155 -10.70 -5.01 9.23
C ILE A 155 -12.01 -5.38 8.52
N ASP A 156 -11.96 -5.42 7.19
CA ASP A 156 -13.01 -6.02 6.37
C ASP A 156 -12.74 -7.53 6.23
N PRO A 157 -13.60 -8.42 6.73
CA PRO A 157 -13.42 -9.87 6.57
C PRO A 157 -13.39 -10.34 5.11
N LYS A 158 -13.81 -9.49 4.17
CA LYS A 158 -13.71 -9.74 2.73
C LYS A 158 -12.34 -9.38 2.14
N GLN A 159 -11.45 -8.80 2.91
CA GLN A 159 -10.14 -8.30 2.50
C GLN A 159 -9.02 -8.92 3.36
N VAL A 160 -9.07 -10.22 3.58
CA VAL A 160 -8.05 -10.97 4.30
C VAL A 160 -7.21 -11.76 3.29
N TYR A 161 -5.90 -11.60 3.38
CA TYR A 161 -4.94 -12.17 2.43
C TYR A 161 -3.82 -12.89 3.16
N VAL A 162 -3.19 -13.86 2.50
CA VAL A 162 -2.04 -14.60 3.03
C VAL A 162 -0.96 -14.77 1.97
N THR A 163 0.29 -14.64 2.39
CA THR A 163 1.46 -14.86 1.54
C THR A 163 2.65 -15.33 2.38
N GLY A 164 3.63 -15.95 1.74
CA GLY A 164 4.84 -16.38 2.42
C GLY A 164 5.85 -17.00 1.48
N LEU A 165 7.07 -17.17 1.98
CA LEU A 165 8.21 -17.75 1.26
C LEU A 165 8.46 -19.18 1.70
N SER A 166 8.80 -20.08 0.78
CA SER A 166 9.34 -21.42 1.09
C SER A 166 8.36 -22.24 1.94
N SER A 167 8.73 -22.63 3.17
CA SER A 167 7.76 -23.25 4.10
C SER A 167 6.56 -22.34 4.37
N GLY A 168 6.77 -21.02 4.47
CA GLY A 168 5.68 -20.04 4.56
C GLY A 168 4.85 -19.97 3.29
N GLY A 169 5.44 -20.22 2.12
CA GLY A 169 4.73 -20.35 0.85
C GLY A 169 3.86 -21.62 0.81
N GLY A 170 4.38 -22.74 1.29
CA GLY A 170 3.63 -23.98 1.45
C GLY A 170 2.46 -23.80 2.43
N GLU A 171 2.71 -23.23 3.59
CA GLU A 171 1.68 -22.92 4.60
C GLU A 171 0.64 -21.93 4.06
N THR A 172 1.06 -20.98 3.23
CA THR A 172 0.15 -20.07 2.50
C THR A 172 -0.84 -20.83 1.62
N MET A 173 -0.37 -21.83 0.89
CA MET A 173 -1.24 -22.69 0.08
C MET A 173 -2.15 -23.54 0.95
N VAL A 174 -1.63 -24.12 2.04
CA VAL A 174 -2.43 -24.87 3.03
C VAL A 174 -3.56 -24.01 3.58
N LEU A 175 -3.25 -22.83 4.10
CA LEU A 175 -4.25 -21.91 4.67
C LEU A 175 -5.27 -21.46 3.63
N GLY A 176 -4.82 -21.16 2.41
CA GLY A 176 -5.71 -20.80 1.30
C GLY A 176 -6.68 -21.90 0.90
N CYS A 177 -6.22 -23.15 0.98
CA CYS A 177 -7.04 -24.35 0.71
C CYS A 177 -7.94 -24.71 1.89
N LEU A 178 -7.43 -24.63 3.12
CA LEU A 178 -8.15 -24.99 4.35
C LEU A 178 -9.26 -24.00 4.70
N ALA A 179 -9.01 -22.70 4.45
CA ALA A 179 -9.90 -21.61 4.84
C ALA A 179 -10.19 -20.65 3.68
N PRO A 180 -10.73 -21.16 2.54
CA PRO A 180 -11.05 -20.31 1.40
C PRO A 180 -12.16 -19.28 1.70
N ASP A 181 -12.94 -19.48 2.75
CA ASP A 181 -13.94 -18.54 3.27
C ASP A 181 -13.31 -17.33 3.98
N ILE A 182 -12.14 -17.50 4.58
CA ILE A 182 -11.39 -16.44 5.26
C ILE A 182 -10.52 -15.69 4.24
N PHE A 183 -9.64 -16.38 3.55
CA PHE A 183 -8.68 -15.75 2.66
C PHE A 183 -9.27 -15.42 1.29
N ALA A 184 -9.39 -14.12 1.00
CA ALA A 184 -9.84 -13.62 -0.30
C ALA A 184 -8.76 -13.75 -1.37
N GLY A 185 -7.48 -13.69 -0.97
CA GLY A 185 -6.34 -13.83 -1.87
C GLY A 185 -5.17 -14.56 -1.23
N VAL A 186 -4.44 -15.31 -2.07
CA VAL A 186 -3.33 -16.19 -1.70
C VAL A 186 -2.13 -15.87 -2.59
N GLY A 187 -0.95 -15.64 -1.99
CA GLY A 187 0.28 -15.30 -2.71
C GLY A 187 1.41 -16.24 -2.35
N ILE A 188 1.66 -17.27 -3.14
CA ILE A 188 2.65 -18.32 -2.88
C ILE A 188 4.00 -17.92 -3.45
N ASN A 189 5.02 -17.79 -2.61
CA ASN A 189 6.38 -17.59 -3.10
C ASN A 189 7.21 -18.86 -2.86
N ALA A 190 7.61 -19.52 -3.94
CA ALA A 190 8.43 -20.73 -3.94
C ALA A 190 8.00 -21.73 -2.87
N GLY A 191 6.69 -21.95 -2.73
CA GLY A 191 6.07 -22.84 -1.74
C GLY A 191 5.89 -24.25 -2.31
N PRO A 192 6.20 -25.32 -1.55
CA PRO A 192 5.80 -26.65 -1.93
C PRO A 192 4.30 -26.86 -1.69
N PRO A 193 3.57 -27.56 -2.59
CA PRO A 193 2.14 -27.82 -2.41
C PRO A 193 1.84 -28.80 -1.27
N PRO A 194 0.62 -28.76 -0.69
CA PRO A 194 0.19 -29.69 0.34
C PRO A 194 0.27 -31.15 -0.13
N GLY A 195 0.61 -32.03 0.83
CA GLY A 195 0.82 -33.47 0.57
C GLY A 195 2.19 -33.80 -0.01
N THR A 196 3.09 -32.83 -0.11
CA THR A 196 4.52 -33.05 -0.29
C THR A 196 5.22 -33.12 1.05
N THR A 197 6.39 -33.75 1.10
CA THR A 197 7.22 -33.84 2.30
C THR A 197 8.45 -32.94 2.18
N THR A 198 9.11 -32.66 3.28
CA THR A 198 10.36 -31.90 3.28
C THR A 198 11.47 -32.53 2.43
N ALA A 199 11.51 -33.85 2.29
CA ALA A 199 12.46 -34.54 1.42
C ALA A 199 12.18 -34.31 -0.08
N GLN A 200 11.00 -33.85 -0.42
CA GLN A 200 10.55 -33.63 -1.80
C GLN A 200 10.65 -32.17 -2.24
N ILE A 201 11.16 -31.30 -1.38
CA ILE A 201 11.20 -29.84 -1.65
C ILE A 201 11.95 -29.50 -2.94
N GLY A 202 13.06 -30.18 -3.23
CA GLY A 202 13.91 -29.91 -4.41
C GLY A 202 13.48 -30.61 -5.69
N ALA A 203 12.52 -31.52 -5.64
CA ALA A 203 12.05 -32.26 -6.83
C ALA A 203 10.59 -32.70 -6.67
N VAL A 204 9.80 -32.46 -7.70
CA VAL A 204 8.40 -32.92 -7.72
C VAL A 204 8.36 -34.44 -7.73
N PRO A 205 7.66 -35.08 -6.78
CA PRO A 205 7.55 -36.53 -6.73
C PRO A 205 6.91 -37.10 -7.99
N SER A 206 7.36 -38.28 -8.41
CA SER A 206 6.73 -39.00 -9.53
C SER A 206 5.23 -39.18 -9.26
N GLY A 207 4.41 -38.78 -10.24
CA GLY A 207 2.95 -38.85 -10.13
C GLY A 207 2.28 -37.74 -9.35
N TYR A 208 3.02 -36.82 -8.73
CA TYR A 208 2.44 -35.61 -8.15
C TYR A 208 2.14 -34.58 -9.23
N THR A 209 0.89 -34.17 -9.34
CA THR A 209 0.41 -33.28 -10.42
C THR A 209 -0.48 -32.18 -9.86
N ALA A 210 -0.83 -31.21 -10.68
CA ALA A 210 -1.84 -30.20 -10.37
C ALA A 210 -3.19 -30.81 -9.93
N THR A 211 -3.55 -31.99 -10.49
CA THR A 211 -4.76 -32.70 -10.07
C THR A 211 -4.63 -33.21 -8.65
N THR A 212 -3.46 -33.71 -8.25
CA THR A 212 -3.18 -34.12 -6.88
C THR A 212 -3.31 -32.94 -5.93
N ALA A 213 -2.63 -31.84 -6.23
CA ALA A 213 -2.69 -30.60 -5.43
C ALA A 213 -4.13 -30.05 -5.31
N GLY A 214 -4.86 -30.00 -6.43
CA GLY A 214 -6.24 -29.52 -6.44
C GLY A 214 -7.22 -30.40 -5.66
N ASN A 215 -7.06 -31.72 -5.72
CA ASN A 215 -7.89 -32.64 -4.93
C ASN A 215 -7.62 -32.50 -3.42
N GLN A 216 -6.38 -32.34 -3.02
CA GLN A 216 -6.02 -32.10 -1.64
C GLN A 216 -6.58 -30.74 -1.15
N CYS A 217 -6.45 -29.70 -1.97
CA CYS A 217 -7.01 -28.39 -1.69
C CYS A 217 -8.53 -28.45 -1.46
N LYS A 218 -9.27 -29.14 -2.32
CA LYS A 218 -10.72 -29.37 -2.14
C LYS A 218 -11.05 -30.15 -0.89
N ALA A 219 -10.28 -31.19 -0.60
CA ALA A 219 -10.47 -32.03 0.59
C ALA A 219 -10.29 -31.20 1.89
N MET A 220 -9.25 -30.36 1.95
CA MET A 220 -9.02 -29.46 3.08
C MET A 220 -10.12 -28.42 3.26
N ALA A 221 -10.65 -27.86 2.19
CA ALA A 221 -11.75 -26.89 2.25
C ALA A 221 -13.04 -27.49 2.83
N GLY A 222 -13.31 -28.77 2.59
CA GLY A 222 -14.50 -29.46 3.07
C GLY A 222 -15.79 -28.69 2.77
N ALA A 223 -16.56 -28.38 3.81
CA ALA A 223 -17.82 -27.63 3.69
C ALA A 223 -17.61 -26.18 3.19
N ASN A 224 -16.41 -25.62 3.29
CA ASN A 224 -16.11 -24.24 2.87
C ASN A 224 -15.69 -24.15 1.40
N ALA A 225 -15.65 -25.25 0.65
CA ALA A 225 -15.21 -25.27 -0.75
C ALA A 225 -16.00 -24.31 -1.67
N GLY A 226 -17.24 -23.96 -1.32
CA GLY A 226 -18.04 -22.96 -2.02
C GLY A 226 -17.38 -21.57 -2.08
N ALA A 227 -16.52 -21.24 -1.12
CA ALA A 227 -15.83 -19.95 -1.07
C ALA A 227 -14.70 -19.81 -2.11
N PHE A 228 -14.26 -20.91 -2.71
CA PHE A 228 -13.35 -20.87 -3.85
C PHE A 228 -13.91 -20.07 -5.04
N ALA A 229 -15.21 -19.92 -5.14
CA ALA A 229 -15.84 -19.10 -6.18
C ALA A 229 -15.34 -17.64 -6.18
N THR A 230 -14.90 -17.13 -5.03
CA THR A 230 -14.47 -15.72 -4.87
C THR A 230 -13.02 -15.54 -4.44
N GLN A 231 -12.27 -16.60 -4.23
CA GLN A 231 -10.86 -16.53 -3.88
C GLN A 231 -10.01 -16.31 -5.14
N ILE A 232 -8.94 -15.52 -5.04
CA ILE A 232 -7.93 -15.33 -6.07
C ILE A 232 -6.56 -15.78 -5.57
N ALA A 233 -5.65 -16.18 -6.46
CA ALA A 233 -4.35 -16.68 -6.05
C ALA A 233 -3.24 -16.34 -7.05
N GLY A 234 -2.00 -16.47 -6.62
CA GLY A 234 -0.84 -16.39 -7.49
C GLY A 234 0.37 -17.10 -6.93
N ALA A 235 1.31 -17.42 -7.81
CA ALA A 235 2.60 -17.93 -7.41
C ALA A 235 3.72 -17.12 -8.06
N ILE A 236 4.86 -17.02 -7.34
CA ILE A 236 6.09 -16.38 -7.81
C ILE A 236 7.27 -17.26 -7.41
N TRP A 237 8.26 -17.38 -8.30
CA TRP A 237 9.49 -18.13 -8.04
C TRP A 237 10.64 -17.65 -8.90
N GLY A 238 11.86 -17.89 -8.45
CA GLY A 238 13.08 -17.58 -9.20
C GLY A 238 13.45 -18.65 -10.22
N THR A 239 13.96 -18.26 -11.39
CA THR A 239 14.44 -19.22 -12.40
C THR A 239 15.78 -19.87 -12.03
N SER A 240 16.43 -19.41 -10.97
CA SER A 240 17.64 -19.99 -10.37
C SER A 240 17.39 -20.53 -8.96
N ASP A 241 16.13 -20.82 -8.63
CA ASP A 241 15.80 -21.51 -7.38
C ASP A 241 16.16 -23.00 -7.49
N PHE A 242 17.15 -23.41 -6.71
CA PHE A 242 17.62 -24.80 -6.60
C PHE A 242 17.23 -25.44 -5.25
N THR A 243 16.53 -24.71 -4.38
CA THR A 243 16.04 -25.20 -3.09
C THR A 243 14.65 -25.78 -3.22
N VAL A 244 13.72 -25.02 -3.79
CA VAL A 244 12.36 -25.47 -4.05
C VAL A 244 12.20 -25.69 -5.56
N ALA A 245 11.69 -26.87 -5.93
CA ALA A 245 11.50 -27.20 -7.33
C ALA A 245 10.60 -26.16 -8.02
N GLN A 246 11.13 -25.47 -9.03
CA GLN A 246 10.43 -24.43 -9.76
C GLN A 246 9.11 -24.94 -10.39
N ALA A 247 9.04 -26.22 -10.68
CA ALA A 247 7.84 -26.87 -11.22
C ALA A 247 6.65 -26.86 -10.23
N TYR A 248 6.87 -26.60 -8.95
CA TYR A 248 5.77 -26.44 -7.99
C TYR A 248 4.95 -25.20 -8.25
N GLY A 249 5.54 -24.08 -8.64
CA GLY A 249 4.79 -22.84 -8.91
C GLY A 249 3.60 -23.01 -9.86
N PRO A 250 3.80 -23.55 -11.09
CA PRO A 250 2.67 -23.85 -11.98
C PRO A 250 1.77 -24.98 -11.48
N ILE A 251 2.27 -25.96 -10.71
CA ILE A 251 1.45 -27.02 -10.09
C ILE A 251 0.50 -26.41 -9.06
N ASP A 252 0.96 -25.51 -8.20
CA ASP A 252 0.17 -24.83 -7.16
C ASP A 252 -0.98 -24.06 -7.79
N THR A 253 -0.69 -23.18 -8.73
CA THR A 253 -1.71 -22.34 -9.35
C THR A 253 -2.68 -23.14 -10.19
N ALA A 254 -2.21 -24.16 -10.91
CA ALA A 254 -3.08 -25.08 -11.67
C ALA A 254 -3.94 -25.93 -10.72
N GLY A 255 -3.39 -26.42 -9.62
CA GLY A 255 -4.13 -27.12 -8.55
C GLY A 255 -5.22 -26.24 -7.94
N ILE A 256 -4.88 -25.00 -7.63
CA ILE A 256 -5.85 -24.00 -7.14
C ILE A 256 -6.96 -23.76 -8.16
N ARG A 257 -6.64 -23.57 -9.46
CA ARG A 257 -7.67 -23.43 -10.52
C ARG A 257 -8.57 -24.66 -10.61
N LEU A 258 -8.03 -25.86 -10.43
CA LEU A 258 -8.84 -27.08 -10.35
C LEU A 258 -9.75 -27.09 -9.11
N ALA A 259 -9.27 -26.58 -7.97
CA ALA A 259 -10.10 -26.41 -6.77
C ALA A 259 -11.21 -25.38 -7.00
N TYR A 260 -10.93 -24.28 -7.64
CA TYR A 260 -11.93 -23.25 -8.00
C TYR A 260 -12.98 -23.76 -8.98
N GLY A 261 -12.65 -24.77 -9.80
CA GLY A 261 -13.53 -25.30 -10.84
C GLY A 261 -13.65 -24.38 -12.05
N GLY A 262 -14.46 -24.81 -13.04
CA GLY A 262 -14.66 -24.05 -14.28
C GLY A 262 -13.48 -24.16 -15.26
N SER A 263 -13.44 -23.24 -16.22
CA SER A 263 -12.41 -23.14 -17.25
C SER A 263 -11.66 -21.81 -17.14
N TYR A 264 -10.40 -21.82 -17.55
CA TYR A 264 -9.51 -20.66 -17.46
C TYR A 264 -8.81 -20.42 -18.79
N SER A 265 -8.78 -19.17 -19.21
CA SER A 265 -8.00 -18.71 -20.36
C SER A 265 -6.65 -18.21 -19.88
N LYS A 266 -5.57 -18.79 -20.46
CA LYS A 266 -4.20 -18.33 -20.22
C LYS A 266 -3.94 -17.09 -21.07
N GLY A 267 -3.53 -15.99 -20.41
CA GLY A 267 -3.09 -14.77 -21.09
C GLY A 267 -1.66 -14.85 -21.62
N GLY A 268 -1.26 -13.86 -22.38
CA GLY A 268 0.14 -13.66 -22.78
C GLY A 268 1.01 -13.30 -21.60
N ALA A 269 2.30 -13.64 -21.67
CA ALA A 269 3.28 -13.22 -20.68
C ALA A 269 3.47 -11.69 -20.71
N VAL A 270 3.43 -11.06 -19.55
CA VAL A 270 3.60 -9.62 -19.35
C VAL A 270 4.84 -9.38 -18.51
N SER A 271 5.72 -8.50 -18.96
CA SER A 271 6.92 -8.12 -18.20
C SER A 271 6.53 -7.42 -16.90
N VAL A 272 7.21 -7.79 -15.81
CA VAL A 272 7.13 -7.15 -14.50
C VAL A 272 8.50 -6.57 -14.17
N ALA A 273 8.54 -5.31 -13.74
CA ALA A 273 9.79 -4.65 -13.36
C ALA A 273 10.57 -5.49 -12.34
N GLY A 274 11.90 -5.49 -12.44
CA GLY A 274 12.76 -6.34 -11.60
C GLY A 274 13.02 -7.73 -12.19
N GLY A 275 12.83 -7.91 -13.49
CA GLY A 275 13.14 -9.16 -14.21
C GLY A 275 12.04 -10.22 -14.12
N GLY A 276 10.82 -9.80 -13.78
CA GLY A 276 9.66 -10.68 -13.71
C GLY A 276 8.98 -10.87 -15.07
N SER A 277 8.34 -12.03 -15.22
CA SER A 277 7.42 -12.35 -16.31
C SER A 277 6.15 -12.96 -15.72
N ASN A 278 5.03 -12.26 -15.86
CA ASN A 278 3.74 -12.64 -15.30
C ASN A 278 2.82 -13.24 -16.37
N VAL A 279 2.24 -14.38 -16.10
CA VAL A 279 1.21 -15.03 -16.92
C VAL A 279 -0.12 -15.02 -16.17
N PRO A 280 -1.10 -14.21 -16.59
CA PRO A 280 -2.42 -14.15 -15.97
C PRO A 280 -3.34 -15.27 -16.48
N TYR A 281 -4.29 -15.68 -15.63
CA TYR A 281 -5.36 -16.62 -16.00
C TYR A 281 -6.72 -16.06 -15.60
N THR A 282 -7.62 -15.95 -16.57
CA THR A 282 -8.98 -15.43 -16.38
C THR A 282 -10.00 -16.56 -16.44
N ASP A 283 -11.06 -16.46 -15.65
CA ASP A 283 -12.20 -17.39 -15.69
C ASP A 283 -13.11 -17.10 -16.91
N SER A 284 -14.13 -17.93 -17.10
CA SER A 284 -15.11 -17.79 -18.19
C SER A 284 -15.90 -16.47 -18.17
N ASN A 285 -15.90 -15.74 -17.04
CA ASN A 285 -16.51 -14.43 -16.92
C ASN A 285 -15.51 -13.28 -17.18
N GLY A 286 -14.30 -13.59 -17.64
CA GLY A 286 -13.25 -12.61 -17.89
C GLY A 286 -12.61 -12.05 -16.62
N LYS A 287 -12.83 -12.66 -15.45
CA LYS A 287 -12.22 -12.21 -14.19
C LYS A 287 -10.84 -12.83 -14.02
N LEU A 288 -9.85 -12.00 -13.71
CA LEU A 288 -8.50 -12.47 -13.40
C LEU A 288 -8.53 -13.22 -12.06
N ARG A 289 -8.21 -14.51 -12.10
CA ARG A 289 -8.33 -15.40 -10.94
C ARG A 289 -6.99 -15.86 -10.39
N THR A 290 -6.03 -16.15 -11.30
CA THR A 290 -4.69 -16.53 -10.88
C THR A 290 -3.62 -15.91 -11.76
N HIS A 291 -2.40 -15.82 -11.22
CA HIS A 291 -1.22 -15.42 -11.97
C HIS A 291 -0.01 -16.29 -11.62
N GLU A 292 0.95 -16.34 -12.53
CA GLU A 292 2.23 -17.06 -12.38
C GLU A 292 3.36 -16.10 -12.74
N ILE A 293 4.28 -15.85 -11.81
CA ILE A 293 5.43 -14.98 -12.04
C ILE A 293 6.72 -15.78 -11.95
N THR A 294 7.49 -15.77 -13.02
CA THR A 294 8.88 -16.21 -13.00
C THR A 294 9.79 -14.99 -12.87
N VAL A 295 10.83 -15.07 -12.04
CA VAL A 295 11.80 -13.98 -11.85
C VAL A 295 13.17 -14.44 -12.33
N THR A 296 13.65 -13.83 -13.41
CA THR A 296 14.89 -14.24 -14.10
C THR A 296 16.10 -14.07 -13.19
N GLY A 297 16.87 -15.14 -13.04
CA GLY A 297 18.12 -15.18 -12.29
C GLY A 297 17.97 -15.03 -10.77
N MET A 298 16.73 -15.01 -10.24
CA MET A 298 16.51 -15.04 -8.79
C MET A 298 16.69 -16.45 -8.26
N GLY A 299 17.39 -16.58 -7.14
CA GLY A 299 17.51 -17.82 -6.37
C GLY A 299 16.29 -18.09 -5.49
N HIS A 300 16.50 -18.87 -4.42
CA HIS A 300 15.48 -19.12 -3.41
C HIS A 300 15.36 -17.93 -2.45
N ALA A 301 14.56 -16.95 -2.80
CA ALA A 301 14.44 -15.71 -2.04
C ALA A 301 13.06 -15.06 -2.17
N TRP A 302 12.70 -14.22 -1.19
CA TRP A 302 11.59 -13.29 -1.28
C TRP A 302 11.97 -12.10 -2.16
N PRO A 303 11.26 -11.81 -3.26
CA PRO A 303 11.57 -10.68 -4.12
C PRO A 303 10.96 -9.40 -3.52
N ALA A 304 11.76 -8.70 -2.74
CA ALA A 304 11.33 -7.51 -1.98
C ALA A 304 11.29 -6.22 -2.82
N GLY A 305 12.03 -6.19 -3.93
CA GLY A 305 12.19 -4.97 -4.73
C GLY A 305 12.94 -3.85 -3.99
N SER A 306 13.08 -2.72 -4.66
CA SER A 306 13.70 -1.53 -4.06
C SER A 306 12.95 -1.10 -2.80
N GLY A 307 13.66 -0.88 -1.71
CA GLY A 307 13.12 -0.59 -0.38
C GLY A 307 13.11 -1.79 0.58
N GLY A 308 13.28 -3.00 0.06
CA GLY A 308 13.44 -4.19 0.88
C GLY A 308 14.88 -4.48 1.25
N GLN A 309 15.05 -5.44 2.15
CA GLN A 309 16.36 -5.95 2.56
C GLN A 309 17.00 -6.79 1.43
N ASN A 310 18.31 -6.92 1.44
CA ASN A 310 19.04 -7.83 0.54
C ASN A 310 19.87 -8.80 1.37
N THR A 311 19.34 -10.00 1.57
CA THR A 311 19.97 -11.08 2.35
C THR A 311 20.00 -12.37 1.54
N ASN A 312 20.42 -13.49 2.14
CA ASN A 312 20.43 -14.79 1.45
C ASN A 312 19.06 -15.23 0.93
N PHE A 313 17.98 -14.83 1.61
CA PHE A 313 16.62 -15.24 1.30
C PHE A 313 15.67 -14.07 1.01
N VAL A 314 16.20 -12.85 0.83
CA VAL A 314 15.44 -11.66 0.45
C VAL A 314 16.23 -10.91 -0.62
N ASP A 315 15.62 -10.67 -1.78
CA ASP A 315 16.28 -10.03 -2.93
C ASP A 315 15.61 -8.71 -3.28
N SER A 316 16.23 -7.60 -2.90
CA SER A 316 15.75 -6.25 -3.18
C SER A 316 16.04 -5.77 -4.61
N THR A 317 16.81 -6.53 -5.39
CA THR A 317 17.15 -6.17 -6.78
C THR A 317 16.14 -6.68 -7.80
N LYS A 318 15.22 -7.53 -7.38
CA LYS A 318 14.24 -8.21 -8.21
C LYS A 318 12.86 -7.54 -8.14
N VAL A 319 11.83 -8.26 -8.55
CA VAL A 319 10.44 -7.81 -8.51
C VAL A 319 10.08 -7.29 -7.11
N ASN A 320 9.37 -6.16 -7.02
CA ASN A 320 8.71 -5.76 -5.79
C ASN A 320 7.39 -6.56 -5.67
N TYR A 321 7.48 -7.76 -5.10
CA TYR A 321 6.34 -8.66 -5.00
C TYR A 321 5.23 -8.13 -4.07
N PRO A 322 5.53 -7.52 -2.90
CA PRO A 322 4.49 -6.87 -2.10
C PRO A 322 3.65 -5.86 -2.89
N ALA A 323 4.30 -5.01 -3.69
CA ALA A 323 3.58 -4.04 -4.51
C ALA A 323 2.75 -4.73 -5.60
N PHE A 324 3.30 -5.75 -6.26
CA PHE A 324 2.58 -6.49 -7.29
C PHE A 324 1.37 -7.22 -6.72
N VAL A 325 1.55 -7.96 -5.62
CA VAL A 325 0.50 -8.82 -5.08
C VAL A 325 -0.62 -8.01 -4.41
N MET A 326 -0.29 -6.88 -3.76
CA MET A 326 -1.29 -5.94 -3.23
C MET A 326 -2.13 -5.33 -4.36
N ASP A 327 -1.49 -4.87 -5.44
CA ASP A 327 -2.19 -4.34 -6.61
C ASP A 327 -3.10 -5.41 -7.24
N PHE A 328 -2.60 -6.64 -7.38
CA PHE A 328 -3.39 -7.77 -7.87
C PHE A 328 -4.61 -8.04 -6.99
N TRP A 329 -4.43 -8.13 -5.67
CA TRP A 329 -5.53 -8.40 -4.75
C TRP A 329 -6.56 -7.28 -4.73
N PHE A 330 -6.13 -6.03 -4.68
CA PHE A 330 -7.05 -4.89 -4.57
C PHE A 330 -7.84 -4.66 -5.86
N LYS A 331 -7.24 -4.92 -7.03
CA LYS A 331 -7.92 -4.77 -8.32
C LYS A 331 -8.86 -5.94 -8.64
N ASN A 332 -8.58 -7.13 -8.12
CA ASN A 332 -9.25 -8.37 -8.55
C ASN A 332 -10.01 -9.07 -7.42
N ASN A 333 -10.11 -8.50 -6.22
CA ASN A 333 -10.89 -9.08 -5.13
C ASN A 333 -12.36 -9.24 -5.54
N LEU A 334 -12.84 -10.49 -5.57
CA LEU A 334 -14.20 -10.81 -6.00
C LEU A 334 -15.23 -10.71 -4.86
N ARG A 335 -14.79 -10.48 -3.62
CA ARG A 335 -15.65 -10.37 -2.43
C ARG A 335 -16.03 -8.93 -2.12
N VAL A 336 -15.15 -8.00 -2.48
CA VAL A 336 -15.41 -6.57 -2.40
C VAL A 336 -15.82 -6.14 -3.80
N SER A 337 -17.01 -5.61 -3.92
CA SER A 337 -17.40 -5.01 -5.19
C SER A 337 -16.39 -3.90 -5.48
N SER A 338 -15.54 -4.08 -6.47
CA SER A 338 -14.80 -2.99 -7.10
C SER A 338 -15.79 -2.18 -7.92
N VAL A 339 -16.72 -1.57 -7.22
CA VAL A 339 -17.52 -0.51 -7.79
C VAL A 339 -16.54 0.62 -7.97
N ALA A 340 -16.35 1.07 -9.19
CA ALA A 340 -15.54 2.26 -9.42
C ALA A 340 -16.04 3.34 -8.45
N GLY A 341 -15.13 3.90 -7.68
CA GLY A 341 -15.45 4.98 -6.76
C GLY A 341 -16.12 6.13 -7.49
N PRO A 342 -16.70 7.08 -6.78
CA PRO A 342 -17.38 8.19 -7.41
C PRO A 342 -16.40 8.96 -8.31
N VAL A 343 -16.90 9.41 -9.47
CA VAL A 343 -16.15 10.23 -10.41
C VAL A 343 -16.78 11.60 -10.41
N MET A 344 -16.00 12.63 -10.05
CA MET A 344 -16.46 14.02 -10.20
C MET A 344 -16.65 14.32 -11.68
N THR A 345 -17.85 14.70 -12.06
CA THR A 345 -18.20 15.13 -13.44
C THR A 345 -18.09 16.64 -13.61
N SER A 346 -18.25 17.38 -12.52
CA SER A 346 -18.03 18.82 -12.50
C SER A 346 -17.75 19.33 -11.09
N CYS A 347 -17.03 20.43 -10.97
CA CYS A 347 -17.01 21.30 -9.81
C CYS A 347 -16.81 22.74 -10.26
N GLY A 348 -17.36 23.68 -9.52
CA GLY A 348 -17.31 25.09 -9.89
C GLY A 348 -17.63 26.02 -8.73
N THR A 349 -17.34 27.29 -8.98
CA THR A 349 -17.58 28.38 -8.04
C THR A 349 -18.43 29.45 -8.70
N THR A 350 -19.39 30.01 -7.95
CA THR A 350 -20.11 31.24 -8.32
C THR A 350 -19.92 32.24 -7.18
N VAL A 351 -19.23 33.33 -7.43
CA VAL A 351 -19.08 34.41 -6.46
C VAL A 351 -20.35 35.23 -6.44
N VAL A 352 -20.96 35.36 -5.27
CA VAL A 352 -22.09 36.25 -5.03
C VAL A 352 -21.55 37.57 -4.52
N SER A 353 -22.17 38.71 -4.89
CA SER A 353 -21.73 40.03 -4.46
C SER A 353 -21.56 40.13 -2.93
N GLY A 354 -20.44 40.70 -2.48
CA GLY A 354 -20.10 40.83 -1.06
C GLY A 354 -19.17 39.75 -0.56
N SER A 355 -19.55 39.03 0.51
CA SER A 355 -18.75 37.99 1.16
C SER A 355 -19.18 36.55 0.83
N GLY A 356 -20.07 36.39 -0.15
CA GLY A 356 -20.66 35.11 -0.51
C GLY A 356 -19.95 34.39 -1.65
N VAL A 357 -19.74 33.07 -1.51
CA VAL A 357 -19.36 32.18 -2.61
C VAL A 357 -20.23 30.94 -2.57
N THR A 358 -20.71 30.51 -3.71
CA THR A 358 -21.42 29.24 -3.87
C THR A 358 -20.50 28.25 -4.56
N ILE A 359 -20.28 27.11 -3.91
CA ILE A 359 -19.54 25.97 -4.46
C ILE A 359 -20.56 24.94 -4.92
N SER A 360 -20.38 24.44 -6.12
CA SER A 360 -21.22 23.39 -6.70
C SER A 360 -20.38 22.26 -7.24
N GLY A 361 -20.99 21.10 -7.36
CA GLY A 361 -20.34 19.95 -7.95
C GLY A 361 -21.34 18.86 -8.29
N ALA A 362 -20.94 18.00 -9.21
CA ALA A 362 -21.69 16.79 -9.55
C ALA A 362 -20.71 15.61 -9.65
N ALA A 363 -21.21 14.42 -9.29
CA ALA A 363 -20.46 13.19 -9.40
C ALA A 363 -21.40 12.05 -9.82
N THR A 364 -20.80 11.06 -10.49
CA THR A 364 -21.44 9.78 -10.76
C THR A 364 -20.75 8.72 -9.92
N ALA A 365 -21.53 7.76 -9.40
CA ALA A 365 -21.02 6.59 -8.70
C ALA A 365 -21.82 5.38 -9.18
N SER A 366 -21.26 4.19 -9.06
CA SER A 366 -22.00 2.95 -9.36
C SER A 366 -23.09 2.66 -8.32
N GLY A 367 -22.95 3.23 -7.10
CA GLY A 367 -24.01 3.40 -6.10
C GLY A 367 -24.45 4.86 -6.02
N ALA A 368 -25.12 5.24 -4.93
CA ALA A 368 -25.46 6.65 -4.70
C ALA A 368 -24.27 7.42 -4.15
N VAL A 369 -24.15 8.71 -4.49
CA VAL A 369 -23.21 9.63 -3.84
C VAL A 369 -23.77 9.99 -2.46
N ALA A 370 -23.03 9.60 -1.42
CA ALA A 370 -23.43 9.79 -0.02
C ALA A 370 -23.15 11.22 0.46
N SER A 371 -21.99 11.77 0.10
CA SER A 371 -21.61 13.13 0.52
C SER A 371 -20.63 13.78 -0.43
N TYR A 372 -20.54 15.11 -0.34
CA TYR A 372 -19.48 15.92 -0.93
C TYR A 372 -18.72 16.62 0.19
N ALA A 373 -17.40 16.71 0.03
CA ALA A 373 -16.56 17.54 0.88
C ALA A 373 -15.99 18.70 0.07
N VAL A 374 -15.97 19.90 0.70
CA VAL A 374 -15.43 21.13 0.14
C VAL A 374 -14.28 21.60 1.00
N GLN A 375 -13.14 21.83 0.39
CA GLN A 375 -12.02 22.52 1.01
C GLN A 375 -11.78 23.85 0.28
N LEU A 376 -11.73 24.96 1.03
CA LEU A 376 -11.31 26.27 0.53
C LEU A 376 -10.11 26.75 1.33
N ASN A 377 -9.10 27.23 0.64
CA ASN A 377 -7.90 27.83 1.18
C ASN A 377 -7.87 29.31 0.78
N GLY A 378 -7.77 30.20 1.76
CA GLY A 378 -7.79 31.62 1.57
C GLY A 378 -7.89 32.36 2.92
N PRO A 379 -8.28 33.64 2.95
CA PRO A 379 -8.43 34.41 4.18
C PRO A 379 -9.35 33.76 5.22
N THR A 380 -10.37 33.03 4.78
CA THR A 380 -11.21 32.17 5.65
C THR A 380 -11.13 30.74 5.13
N ALA A 381 -10.44 29.86 5.83
CA ALA A 381 -10.38 28.45 5.45
C ALA A 381 -11.73 27.77 5.71
N ILE A 382 -12.20 26.95 4.75
CA ILE A 382 -13.36 26.08 4.89
C ILE A 382 -12.88 24.64 4.77
N ASN A 383 -13.34 23.80 5.69
CA ASN A 383 -13.19 22.35 5.61
C ASN A 383 -14.55 21.74 5.95
N ASP A 384 -15.38 21.56 4.94
CA ASP A 384 -16.75 21.07 5.08
C ASP A 384 -16.85 19.67 4.52
N ALA A 385 -16.86 18.67 5.42
CA ALA A 385 -16.93 17.26 5.07
C ALA A 385 -18.34 16.81 4.61
N ALA A 386 -19.36 17.67 4.73
CA ALA A 386 -20.75 17.37 4.43
C ALA A 386 -21.45 18.52 3.67
N ALA A 387 -20.83 18.94 2.58
CA ALA A 387 -21.33 20.08 1.78
C ALA A 387 -22.63 19.76 1.04
N GLY A 388 -22.93 18.49 0.77
CA GLY A 388 -24.14 18.04 0.10
C GLY A 388 -24.14 16.53 -0.12
N SER A 389 -25.16 16.03 -0.80
CA SER A 389 -25.33 14.61 -1.15
C SER A 389 -26.11 14.44 -2.46
N GLY A 390 -26.18 13.21 -2.98
CA GLY A 390 -26.86 12.91 -4.24
C GLY A 390 -26.03 13.19 -5.49
N ALA A 391 -26.66 13.22 -6.67
CA ALA A 391 -25.95 13.35 -7.95
C ALA A 391 -25.25 14.72 -8.15
N SER A 392 -25.69 15.75 -7.42
CA SER A 392 -25.09 17.08 -7.44
C SER A 392 -25.36 17.82 -6.14
N PHE A 393 -24.56 18.81 -5.83
CA PHE A 393 -24.78 19.73 -4.72
C PHE A 393 -24.51 21.17 -5.11
N SER A 394 -25.03 22.09 -4.31
CA SER A 394 -24.73 23.51 -4.36
C SER A 394 -24.84 24.08 -2.94
N LYS A 395 -23.76 24.67 -2.43
CA LYS A 395 -23.69 25.22 -1.07
C LYS A 395 -23.01 26.56 -1.04
N SER A 396 -23.61 27.51 -0.33
CA SER A 396 -23.08 28.85 -0.18
C SER A 396 -22.31 28.99 1.12
N TYR A 397 -21.20 29.72 1.07
CA TYR A 397 -20.35 30.04 2.21
C TYR A 397 -20.15 31.55 2.29
N ASN A 398 -20.17 32.09 3.51
CA ASN A 398 -19.74 33.45 3.79
C ASN A 398 -18.26 33.43 4.19
N VAL A 399 -17.45 34.12 3.43
CA VAL A 399 -15.98 34.13 3.63
C VAL A 399 -15.46 35.59 3.49
N ALA A 400 -14.31 35.84 4.09
CA ALA A 400 -13.67 37.16 4.00
C ALA A 400 -13.26 37.50 2.55
N SER A 401 -13.13 38.79 2.23
CA SER A 401 -12.63 39.23 0.91
C SER A 401 -11.20 38.75 0.69
N GLY A 402 -10.94 38.28 -0.53
CA GLY A 402 -9.61 37.82 -0.94
C GLY A 402 -9.66 36.71 -1.98
N TYR A 403 -8.48 36.22 -2.37
CA TYR A 403 -8.33 35.11 -3.30
C TYR A 403 -8.45 33.77 -2.59
N TYR A 404 -9.13 32.86 -3.23
CA TYR A 404 -9.37 31.50 -2.76
C TYR A 404 -8.93 30.47 -3.79
N THR A 405 -8.43 29.35 -3.31
CA THR A 405 -8.28 28.08 -4.03
C THR A 405 -9.01 27.00 -3.26
N GLY A 406 -9.25 25.86 -3.88
CA GLY A 406 -9.90 24.77 -3.15
C GLY A 406 -10.12 23.55 -4.01
N SER A 407 -10.88 22.64 -3.47
CA SER A 407 -11.26 21.42 -4.14
C SER A 407 -12.57 20.85 -3.62
N VAL A 408 -13.16 19.99 -4.43
CA VAL A 408 -14.34 19.21 -4.09
C VAL A 408 -14.02 17.73 -4.26
N THR A 409 -14.45 16.90 -3.32
CA THR A 409 -14.46 15.43 -3.44
C THR A 409 -15.87 14.91 -3.20
N ALA A 410 -16.18 13.76 -3.79
CA ALA A 410 -17.41 13.02 -3.53
C ALA A 410 -17.09 11.71 -2.82
N THR A 411 -17.95 11.28 -1.90
CA THR A 411 -17.91 9.96 -1.25
C THR A 411 -19.20 9.22 -1.59
N ASP A 412 -19.09 7.95 -1.99
CA ASP A 412 -20.25 7.12 -2.27
C ASP A 412 -20.80 6.41 -1.01
N THR A 413 -21.90 5.70 -1.15
CA THR A 413 -22.50 4.92 -0.06
C THR A 413 -21.67 3.72 0.39
N LEU A 414 -20.59 3.40 -0.33
CA LEU A 414 -19.63 2.36 0.02
C LEU A 414 -18.39 2.92 0.74
N GLY A 415 -18.34 4.26 0.95
CA GLY A 415 -17.23 4.95 1.60
C GLY A 415 -16.05 5.23 0.67
N GLN A 416 -16.18 5.00 -0.65
CA GLN A 416 -15.13 5.30 -1.61
C GLN A 416 -15.11 6.79 -1.92
N VAL A 417 -13.92 7.37 -2.02
CA VAL A 417 -13.74 8.81 -2.28
C VAL A 417 -13.23 9.03 -3.71
N SER A 418 -13.79 10.03 -4.39
CA SER A 418 -13.34 10.43 -5.74
C SER A 418 -11.94 11.02 -5.72
N THR A 419 -11.31 11.10 -6.90
CA THR A 419 -10.22 12.03 -7.10
C THR A 419 -10.70 13.46 -6.81
N SER A 420 -9.81 14.30 -6.29
CA SER A 420 -10.11 15.70 -6.00
C SER A 420 -10.38 16.47 -7.29
N CYS A 421 -11.47 17.23 -7.33
CA CYS A 421 -11.79 18.16 -8.40
C CYS A 421 -11.32 19.57 -7.98
N PRO A 422 -10.24 20.11 -8.56
CA PRO A 422 -9.71 21.40 -8.17
C PRO A 422 -10.63 22.54 -8.62
N LEU A 423 -10.84 23.50 -7.74
CA LEU A 423 -11.50 24.76 -8.08
C LEU A 423 -10.46 25.73 -8.65
N ALA A 424 -10.77 26.35 -9.78
CA ALA A 424 -9.97 27.44 -10.29
C ALA A 424 -9.86 28.56 -9.23
N GLN A 425 -8.74 29.25 -9.16
CA GLN A 425 -8.61 30.40 -8.26
C GLN A 425 -9.73 31.41 -8.52
N PHE A 426 -10.37 31.90 -7.47
CA PHE A 426 -11.43 32.91 -7.54
C PHE A 426 -11.23 34.01 -6.48
N LEU A 427 -11.80 35.17 -6.73
CA LEU A 427 -11.78 36.31 -5.83
C LEU A 427 -13.17 36.51 -5.22
N VAL A 428 -13.25 36.66 -3.90
CA VAL A 428 -14.45 37.11 -3.19
C VAL A 428 -14.24 38.54 -2.70
N GLY A 429 -15.20 39.40 -2.94
CA GLY A 429 -15.14 40.81 -2.55
C GLY A 429 -14.08 41.61 -3.34
N SER A 430 -13.40 42.55 -2.66
CA SER A 430 -12.35 43.38 -3.27
C SER A 430 -11.02 42.63 -3.29
N ALA A 431 -10.27 42.79 -4.39
CA ALA A 431 -8.93 42.24 -4.50
C ALA A 431 -8.00 42.75 -3.39
N PRO A 432 -7.16 41.93 -2.78
CA PRO A 432 -6.12 42.38 -1.87
C PRO A 432 -5.18 43.36 -2.58
N VAL A 433 -4.71 44.34 -1.85
CA VAL A 433 -3.84 45.39 -2.41
C VAL A 433 -2.44 44.88 -2.79
N LEU A 434 -2.00 43.75 -2.25
CA LEU A 434 -0.70 43.20 -2.57
C LEU A 434 -0.66 42.56 -3.95
N PRO A 435 0.38 42.82 -4.76
CA PRO A 435 0.60 42.10 -5.99
C PRO A 435 1.05 40.66 -5.70
N PRO A 436 0.84 39.72 -6.65
CA PRO A 436 1.36 38.39 -6.53
C PRO A 436 2.89 38.39 -6.50
N PRO A 437 3.54 37.45 -5.75
CA PRO A 437 4.98 37.28 -5.82
C PRO A 437 5.45 37.00 -7.25
N THR A 438 6.62 37.55 -7.61
CA THR A 438 7.27 37.32 -8.90
C THR A 438 8.56 36.52 -8.73
N GLY A 439 9.14 36.04 -9.83
CA GLY A 439 10.44 35.35 -9.79
C GLY A 439 10.42 34.00 -9.05
N LEU A 440 9.25 33.36 -8.96
CA LEU A 440 9.20 32.01 -8.41
C LEU A 440 10.08 31.09 -9.24
N SER A 441 11.03 30.45 -8.58
CA SER A 441 12.01 29.54 -9.16
C SER A 441 12.21 28.31 -8.26
N ALA A 442 12.75 27.25 -8.85
CA ALA A 442 13.12 26.05 -8.13
C ALA A 442 14.59 25.74 -8.30
N GLY A 443 15.22 25.29 -7.24
CA GLY A 443 16.51 24.63 -7.28
C GLY A 443 16.41 23.25 -7.93
N THR A 444 17.54 22.56 -8.05
CA THR A 444 17.57 21.17 -8.56
C THR A 444 16.74 20.27 -7.67
N PRO A 445 15.68 19.63 -8.20
CA PRO A 445 14.83 18.75 -7.41
C PRO A 445 15.59 17.47 -7.04
N THR A 446 15.38 17.00 -5.80
CA THR A 446 15.74 15.63 -5.41
C THR A 446 14.58 14.67 -5.70
N SER A 447 14.71 13.40 -5.36
CA SER A 447 13.62 12.43 -5.48
C SER A 447 12.45 12.68 -4.53
N SER A 448 12.64 13.50 -3.47
CA SER A 448 11.63 13.70 -2.42
C SER A 448 11.45 15.16 -1.98
N ALA A 449 12.21 16.09 -2.56
CA ALA A 449 12.17 17.49 -2.17
C ALA A 449 12.56 18.44 -3.29
N VAL A 450 12.08 19.70 -3.21
CA VAL A 450 12.50 20.80 -4.07
C VAL A 450 12.57 22.10 -3.26
N ALA A 451 13.65 22.85 -3.43
CA ALA A 451 13.80 24.18 -2.85
C ALA A 451 13.16 25.21 -3.81
N LEU A 452 12.31 26.07 -3.27
CA LEU A 452 11.62 27.14 -3.98
C LEU A 452 12.14 28.49 -3.47
N ALA A 453 12.21 29.48 -4.35
CA ALA A 453 12.54 30.86 -4.00
C ALA A 453 11.73 31.83 -4.86
N TRP A 454 11.43 33.03 -4.34
CA TRP A 454 10.67 34.06 -5.01
C TRP A 454 11.11 35.46 -4.55
N ASN A 455 10.68 36.49 -5.31
CA ASN A 455 10.97 37.88 -4.98
C ASN A 455 10.06 38.37 -3.84
N ALA A 456 10.62 39.19 -2.96
CA ALA A 456 9.85 39.84 -1.90
C ALA A 456 8.78 40.76 -2.49
N VAL A 457 7.60 40.78 -1.86
CA VAL A 457 6.50 41.69 -2.17
C VAL A 457 6.47 42.80 -1.11
N ASN A 458 6.55 44.06 -1.56
CA ASN A 458 6.51 45.18 -0.63
C ASN A 458 5.16 45.23 0.11
N GLY A 459 5.19 45.36 1.43
CA GLY A 459 4.01 45.33 2.30
C GLY A 459 3.52 43.92 2.67
N ALA A 460 4.18 42.85 2.20
CA ALA A 460 3.88 41.51 2.65
C ALA A 460 4.41 41.27 4.08
N THR A 461 3.56 40.69 4.92
CA THR A 461 3.92 40.21 6.27
C THR A 461 4.27 38.73 6.27
N GLY A 462 4.01 38.02 5.15
CA GLY A 462 4.35 36.61 4.98
C GLY A 462 3.93 36.08 3.60
N TYR A 463 4.21 34.79 3.40
CA TYR A 463 3.93 34.10 2.13
C TYR A 463 3.27 32.75 2.38
N ASN A 464 2.40 32.35 1.47
CA ASN A 464 1.85 31.00 1.42
C ASN A 464 2.33 30.29 0.15
N VAL A 465 2.74 29.04 0.30
CA VAL A 465 3.21 28.17 -0.79
C VAL A 465 2.15 27.14 -1.09
N TYR A 466 1.90 26.93 -2.36
CA TYR A 466 0.88 26.02 -2.87
C TYR A 466 1.51 24.94 -3.75
N ARG A 467 1.04 23.71 -3.61
CA ARG A 467 1.36 22.58 -4.45
C ARG A 467 0.06 21.99 -5.01
N ASN A 468 -0.06 21.94 -6.32
CA ASN A 468 -1.26 21.43 -7.00
C ASN A 468 -2.56 22.10 -6.49
N GLY A 469 -2.50 23.40 -6.18
CA GLY A 469 -3.60 24.16 -5.61
C GLY A 469 -3.80 24.02 -4.09
N GLY A 470 -3.16 23.07 -3.44
CA GLY A 470 -3.20 22.89 -1.99
C GLY A 470 -2.11 23.68 -1.27
N LYS A 471 -2.47 24.37 -0.18
CA LYS A 471 -1.53 25.13 0.66
C LYS A 471 -0.64 24.17 1.46
N LEU A 472 0.68 24.43 1.47
CA LEU A 472 1.66 23.60 2.14
C LEU A 472 1.98 24.05 3.57
N ASN A 473 2.05 25.36 3.83
CA ASN A 473 2.43 25.90 5.13
C ASN A 473 1.20 26.24 5.98
N ALA A 474 1.22 25.84 7.24
CA ALA A 474 0.12 26.09 8.19
C ALA A 474 0.01 27.59 8.57
N SER A 475 1.15 28.29 8.68
CA SER A 475 1.24 29.73 8.96
C SER A 475 2.05 30.41 7.88
N PRO A 476 1.77 31.71 7.56
CA PRO A 476 2.53 32.44 6.58
C PRO A 476 4.03 32.47 6.89
N LEU A 477 4.86 32.22 5.88
CA LEU A 477 6.32 32.22 5.98
C LEU A 477 6.84 33.65 5.94
N SER A 478 7.75 34.02 6.81
CA SER A 478 8.43 35.32 6.74
C SER A 478 9.56 35.35 5.70
N ALA A 479 10.06 34.18 5.31
CA ALA A 479 11.11 34.01 4.28
C ALA A 479 10.52 34.01 2.87
N THR A 480 11.35 34.37 1.90
CA THR A 480 11.06 34.29 0.46
C THR A 480 11.56 32.99 -0.18
N SER A 481 11.68 31.93 0.62
CA SER A 481 12.09 30.61 0.18
C SER A 481 11.36 29.54 1.00
N TYR A 482 11.23 28.34 0.40
CA TYR A 482 10.59 27.19 1.05
C TYR A 482 11.12 25.90 0.44
N THR A 483 11.38 24.91 1.27
CA THR A 483 11.71 23.56 0.78
C THR A 483 10.48 22.68 0.92
N ALA A 484 9.89 22.32 -0.22
CA ALA A 484 8.82 21.33 -0.27
C ALA A 484 9.42 19.92 -0.14
N THR A 485 9.01 19.19 0.88
CA THR A 485 9.47 17.82 1.19
C THR A 485 8.32 16.83 1.07
N GLY A 486 8.61 15.52 1.21
CA GLY A 486 7.59 14.47 1.13
C GLY A 486 6.99 14.32 -0.27
N LEU A 487 7.77 14.63 -1.30
CA LEU A 487 7.37 14.46 -2.69
C LEU A 487 7.64 13.02 -3.16
N ALA A 488 6.78 12.50 -4.03
CA ALA A 488 7.04 11.24 -4.71
C ALA A 488 8.09 11.44 -5.81
N ALA A 489 8.94 10.44 -6.03
CA ALA A 489 9.95 10.46 -7.09
C ALA A 489 9.31 10.43 -8.48
N SER A 490 10.01 10.94 -9.49
CA SER A 490 9.56 11.00 -10.90
C SER A 490 8.16 11.57 -11.09
N THR A 491 7.73 12.47 -10.19
CA THR A 491 6.37 13.01 -10.15
C THR A 491 6.40 14.50 -10.44
N SER A 492 5.49 14.95 -11.30
CA SER A 492 5.34 16.37 -11.63
C SER A 492 4.41 17.06 -10.64
N TYR A 493 4.82 18.23 -10.15
CA TYR A 493 4.08 19.08 -9.23
C TYR A 493 4.03 20.50 -9.76
N SER A 494 2.88 21.16 -9.61
CA SER A 494 2.71 22.58 -9.88
C SER A 494 2.88 23.37 -8.58
N PHE A 495 3.78 24.34 -8.53
CA PHE A 495 4.00 25.21 -7.38
C PHE A 495 3.64 26.66 -7.70
N ALA A 496 3.01 27.34 -6.75
CA ALA A 496 2.70 28.76 -6.79
C ALA A 496 2.84 29.36 -5.39
N VAL A 497 2.99 30.69 -5.30
CA VAL A 497 3.17 31.42 -4.04
C VAL A 497 2.25 32.63 -4.03
N SER A 498 1.67 32.97 -2.87
CA SER A 498 0.96 34.21 -2.61
C SER A 498 1.65 35.03 -1.53
N ALA A 499 1.44 36.35 -1.56
CA ALA A 499 1.85 37.25 -0.50
C ALA A 499 0.69 37.47 0.47
N VAL A 500 0.97 37.56 1.76
CA VAL A 500 0.00 37.82 2.82
C VAL A 500 0.31 39.22 3.41
N GLY A 501 -0.70 40.05 3.55
CA GLY A 501 -0.60 41.37 4.16
C GLY A 501 -1.81 41.71 5.02
N SER A 502 -1.85 42.93 5.54
CA SER A 502 -2.94 43.37 6.44
C SER A 502 -4.33 43.38 5.77
N ALA A 503 -4.38 43.42 4.43
CA ALA A 503 -5.60 43.40 3.63
C ALA A 503 -5.97 41.97 3.16
N GLY A 504 -5.22 40.96 3.55
CA GLY A 504 -5.44 39.58 3.16
C GLY A 504 -4.34 39.02 2.25
N GLU A 505 -4.66 37.98 1.52
CA GLU A 505 -3.77 37.23 0.64
C GLU A 505 -3.86 37.72 -0.81
N SER A 506 -2.72 37.84 -1.49
CA SER A 506 -2.66 38.22 -2.89
C SER A 506 -3.15 37.13 -3.83
N ALA A 507 -3.29 37.43 -5.11
CA ALA A 507 -3.32 36.41 -6.15
C ALA A 507 -2.06 35.50 -6.05
N LEU A 508 -2.17 34.30 -6.58
CA LEU A 508 -1.02 33.39 -6.73
C LEU A 508 -0.04 33.95 -7.78
N SER A 509 1.23 33.67 -7.57
CA SER A 509 2.24 33.85 -8.61
C SER A 509 1.92 33.00 -9.85
N THR A 510 2.58 33.29 -10.97
CA THR A 510 2.65 32.31 -12.06
C THR A 510 3.18 31.01 -11.52
N ALA A 511 2.47 29.92 -11.80
CA ALA A 511 2.86 28.59 -11.36
C ALA A 511 4.06 28.07 -12.15
N ILE A 512 4.92 27.29 -11.48
CA ILE A 512 6.00 26.54 -12.12
C ILE A 512 5.73 25.04 -11.96
N ASN A 513 6.02 24.27 -13.01
CA ASN A 513 5.90 22.81 -12.97
C ASN A 513 7.28 22.19 -12.79
N ILE A 514 7.43 21.35 -11.78
CA ILE A 514 8.68 20.72 -11.39
C ILE A 514 8.45 19.23 -11.31
N THR A 515 9.30 18.48 -11.99
CA THR A 515 9.33 17.01 -11.87
C THR A 515 10.48 16.62 -10.94
N THR A 516 10.18 15.87 -9.90
CA THR A 516 11.19 15.33 -8.98
C THR A 516 12.12 14.35 -9.68
N ALA A 517 13.35 14.26 -9.19
CA ALA A 517 14.31 13.29 -9.70
C ALA A 517 13.78 11.86 -9.48
N PRO A 518 14.22 10.90 -10.27
CA PRO A 518 13.99 9.48 -9.98
C PRO A 518 14.50 9.12 -8.58
N ALA A 519 13.87 8.14 -7.95
CA ALA A 519 14.40 7.57 -6.73
C ALA A 519 15.81 7.01 -7.00
N TRP A 520 16.75 7.30 -6.10
CA TRP A 520 18.06 6.70 -6.20
C TRP A 520 17.93 5.19 -5.97
N SER A 521 18.37 4.41 -6.92
CA SER A 521 18.50 2.96 -6.73
C SER A 521 19.94 2.65 -6.38
N CYS A 522 20.17 2.16 -5.18
CA CYS A 522 21.45 1.63 -4.81
C CYS A 522 21.77 0.40 -5.68
N THR A 523 23.00 0.30 -6.14
CA THR A 523 23.52 -0.89 -6.85
C THR A 523 24.75 -1.38 -6.14
N ALA A 524 24.82 -2.69 -5.88
CA ALA A 524 26.01 -3.31 -5.29
C ALA A 524 26.69 -4.22 -6.32
N VAL A 525 28.02 -4.15 -6.34
CA VAL A 525 28.84 -4.95 -7.23
C VAL A 525 29.91 -5.65 -6.40
N SER A 526 30.01 -6.97 -6.53
CA SER A 526 31.12 -7.75 -5.99
C SER A 526 32.13 -7.99 -7.10
N ALA A 527 33.36 -7.54 -6.89
CA ALA A 527 34.46 -7.69 -7.85
C ALA A 527 35.82 -7.71 -7.14
N SER A 528 36.89 -8.05 -7.84
CA SER A 528 38.23 -7.86 -7.29
C SER A 528 38.50 -6.38 -7.05
N ASN A 529 39.37 -6.08 -6.05
CA ASN A 529 39.72 -4.71 -5.74
C ASN A 529 40.33 -4.00 -6.96
N TYR A 530 41.14 -4.69 -7.72
CA TYR A 530 41.68 -4.22 -9.01
C TYR A 530 40.56 -3.86 -10.01
N ALA A 531 39.54 -4.70 -10.12
CA ALA A 531 38.43 -4.43 -11.02
C ALA A 531 37.55 -3.24 -10.54
N HIS A 532 37.48 -3.01 -9.24
CA HIS A 532 36.82 -1.83 -8.69
C HIS A 532 37.58 -0.53 -9.01
N VAL A 533 38.89 -0.54 -8.88
CA VAL A 533 39.75 0.60 -9.23
C VAL A 533 39.66 0.90 -10.74
N HIS A 534 39.80 -0.13 -11.59
CA HIS A 534 39.69 0.03 -13.05
C HIS A 534 38.30 0.50 -13.52
N ALA A 535 37.26 0.16 -12.80
CA ALA A 535 35.89 0.59 -13.10
C ALA A 535 35.50 1.95 -12.47
N GLY A 536 36.43 2.65 -11.83
CA GLY A 536 36.20 3.95 -11.21
C GLY A 536 35.30 3.93 -9.98
N ARG A 537 35.07 2.76 -9.37
CA ARG A 537 34.34 2.61 -8.11
C ARG A 537 35.24 2.76 -6.88
N ALA A 538 36.54 2.63 -7.07
CA ALA A 538 37.56 2.82 -6.07
C ALA A 538 38.76 3.51 -6.73
N HIS A 539 39.75 3.97 -5.94
CA HIS A 539 41.03 4.47 -6.41
C HIS A 539 42.19 3.77 -5.68
N ASP A 540 43.33 3.65 -6.34
CA ASP A 540 44.53 3.17 -5.70
C ASP A 540 45.15 4.24 -4.81
N SER A 541 45.60 3.84 -3.65
CA SER A 541 46.36 4.68 -2.72
C SER A 541 47.47 3.84 -2.07
N GLY A 542 48.64 3.89 -2.63
CA GLY A 542 49.83 3.19 -2.10
C GLY A 542 49.71 1.66 -2.16
N GLY A 543 49.06 1.12 -3.19
CA GLY A 543 48.83 -0.30 -3.39
C GLY A 543 47.57 -0.86 -2.67
N TYR A 544 46.77 0.02 -2.07
CA TYR A 544 45.49 -0.31 -1.48
C TYR A 544 44.34 0.33 -2.26
N ALA A 545 43.27 -0.42 -2.48
CA ALA A 545 42.04 0.11 -3.07
C ALA A 545 41.18 0.78 -2.00
N LEU A 546 40.79 2.02 -2.25
CA LEU A 546 39.90 2.80 -1.40
C LEU A 546 38.62 3.11 -2.15
N ALA A 547 37.45 2.80 -1.55
CA ALA A 547 36.16 3.05 -2.16
C ALA A 547 35.92 4.55 -2.41
N ASN A 548 35.55 4.93 -3.64
CA ASN A 548 35.37 6.32 -4.02
C ASN A 548 34.25 6.98 -3.21
N GLY A 549 34.50 8.17 -2.68
CA GLY A 549 33.61 8.93 -1.83
C GLY A 549 33.75 8.59 -0.35
N SER A 550 33.64 7.34 0.07
CA SER A 550 33.77 6.95 1.49
C SER A 550 35.20 6.82 1.97
N ASN A 551 36.14 6.60 1.04
CA ASN A 551 37.54 6.29 1.32
C ASN A 551 37.78 5.06 2.22
N GLN A 552 36.78 4.17 2.30
CA GLN A 552 36.93 2.92 3.03
C GLN A 552 37.97 2.03 2.39
N ASN A 553 38.88 1.51 3.21
CA ASN A 553 39.96 0.65 2.74
C ASN A 553 39.43 -0.77 2.45
N MET A 554 39.54 -1.20 1.21
CA MET A 554 39.10 -2.49 0.69
C MET A 554 40.19 -3.58 0.76
N GLY A 555 41.38 -3.22 1.20
CA GLY A 555 42.55 -4.10 1.16
C GLY A 555 43.45 -3.83 -0.09
N LEU A 556 44.36 -4.75 -0.36
CA LEU A 556 45.30 -4.60 -1.48
C LEU A 556 44.61 -4.48 -2.83
N ASP A 557 45.08 -3.58 -3.69
CA ASP A 557 44.64 -3.45 -5.07
C ASP A 557 45.21 -4.57 -5.93
N ASN A 558 44.49 -5.69 -5.97
CA ASN A 558 44.90 -6.85 -6.77
C ASN A 558 43.67 -7.69 -7.19
N LEU A 559 43.91 -8.74 -7.97
CA LEU A 559 42.90 -9.62 -8.52
C LEU A 559 42.39 -10.68 -7.51
N PHE A 560 43.05 -10.84 -6.36
CA PHE A 560 42.75 -11.93 -5.41
C PHE A 560 41.84 -11.49 -4.27
N TYR A 561 41.85 -10.21 -3.90
CA TYR A 561 40.95 -9.64 -2.91
C TYR A 561 39.67 -9.18 -3.61
N THR A 562 38.53 -9.74 -3.19
CA THR A 562 37.24 -9.34 -3.69
C THR A 562 36.47 -8.58 -2.61
N THR A 563 35.84 -7.49 -3.00
CA THR A 563 35.04 -6.65 -2.12
C THR A 563 33.65 -6.43 -2.77
N MET A 564 32.62 -6.36 -1.98
CA MET A 564 31.33 -5.86 -2.42
C MET A 564 31.28 -4.36 -2.15
N LEU A 565 31.00 -3.57 -3.17
CA LEU A 565 30.78 -2.12 -3.07
C LEU A 565 29.35 -1.77 -3.45
N ALA A 566 28.65 -1.10 -2.54
CA ALA A 566 27.37 -0.48 -2.79
C ALA A 566 27.54 0.98 -3.19
N GLN A 567 26.95 1.38 -4.32
CA GLN A 567 26.83 2.78 -4.72
C GLN A 567 25.60 3.38 -4.04
N THR A 568 25.78 4.10 -2.95
CA THR A 568 24.71 4.67 -2.13
C THR A 568 24.33 6.10 -2.54
N ALA A 569 25.17 6.74 -3.36
CA ALA A 569 24.89 8.01 -4.04
C ALA A 569 25.73 8.10 -5.32
N ALA A 570 25.48 9.09 -6.18
CA ALA A 570 26.25 9.30 -7.40
C ALA A 570 27.74 9.44 -7.10
N GLY A 571 28.55 8.50 -7.58
CA GLY A 571 30.00 8.47 -7.37
C GLY A 571 30.43 8.17 -5.92
N TYR A 572 29.52 7.80 -5.01
CA TYR A 572 29.83 7.49 -3.62
C TYR A 572 29.61 6.01 -3.34
N TYR A 573 30.68 5.33 -2.97
CA TYR A 573 30.71 3.88 -2.77
C TYR A 573 31.08 3.55 -1.32
N VAL A 574 30.42 2.55 -0.75
CA VAL A 574 30.70 1.99 0.58
C VAL A 574 30.90 0.48 0.48
N ILE A 575 31.72 -0.07 1.37
CA ILE A 575 31.92 -1.51 1.47
C ILE A 575 30.65 -2.14 2.02
N GLY A 576 30.15 -3.18 1.35
CA GLY A 576 28.98 -3.93 1.74
C GLY A 576 27.90 -3.98 0.66
N ALA A 577 26.79 -4.59 1.00
CA ALA A 577 25.58 -4.61 0.18
C ALA A 577 24.82 -3.26 0.26
N CYS A 578 23.84 -3.07 -0.61
CA CYS A 578 22.91 -1.95 -0.49
C CYS A 578 22.10 -2.06 0.81
N PRO A 579 21.91 -0.95 1.54
CA PRO A 579 21.12 -0.93 2.78
C PRO A 579 19.64 -1.20 2.54
#